data_4757e780bf68417fd5322ee8b84c1c18
#
_entry.id   4757e780bf68417fd5322ee8b84c1c18
#
_cell.length_a   1.000
_cell.length_b   1.000
_cell.length_c   1.000
_cell.angle_alpha   90.00
_cell.angle_beta   90.00
_cell.angle_gamma   90.00
#
_symmetry.space_group_name_H-M   'P 1'
#
loop_
_entity.id
_entity.type
_entity.pdbx_description
1 polymer ?
#
loop_
_entity_poly.entity_id
_entity_poly.type
_entity_poly.pdbx_seq_one_letter_code
_entity_poly.pdbx_strand_id
1 'polypeptide(L)'
;MIEKVNKTHPLLIQLLIVLATGLLFVPFLGGVHLFDWDEINFAEAAREMIVTGDYLKVQINFQPFWEKPPLFIWMQVLSMKLFGINEFAARFPNALCGIVTLLVLFSIGRKTKNNLFGLLWVLAYTGSVLPFFYFKSGIIDPWFNLFIFLGVYFLMLFTNSEDKNKIRNVTLSAAFAGLAILTKGPVGFLLIALTGAVFLAWKKFKLKVRMKDVLIYFLVLVLVGGSWFILQILNGHFNTVKEFIVYQVRLFQTQDAGHGGFFGYHFVVLLFGVFPSSILAMKAFQKENSKDVFYRLLKKWMIILFWVVLILFSIVKTKIVHYSSLAYFPISFLAAAFIYGAWGKKFRWSKWMSALTIFIASLIALPVIALQFVEKYKNIIIEKDLINDAFAVENLKAEANWTGFEFLPGVLFLLAIILIFSLIKKNNPLKRAVFLWGTTLIFTLSVILLLVPRIEKYSQNALIEFFKSKAGQDIYVKNLYFKSYATYFYGETQPPENPNVYDTDWLLTGDIDKDVCFVTKIHRAHNLKKYEDVK
;
A
#
# COMPACT_ATOMS: atom_id res chain seq x y z
N MET A 1 28.77 -2.88 20.94
CA MET A 1 27.70 -2.22 20.16
C MET A 1 26.29 -2.59 20.67
N ILE A 2 25.90 -3.86 20.71
CA ILE A 2 24.54 -4.32 21.10
C ILE A 2 24.19 -3.92 22.54
N GLU A 3 25.09 -4.08 23.47
CA GLU A 3 24.88 -3.66 24.86
C GLU A 3 24.65 -2.15 24.98
N LYS A 4 25.39 -1.36 24.19
CA LYS A 4 25.18 0.09 24.08
C LYS A 4 23.78 0.43 23.55
N VAL A 5 23.30 -0.26 22.51
CA VAL A 5 21.93 -0.09 21.95
C VAL A 5 20.86 -0.34 23.02
N ASN A 6 20.99 -1.42 23.80
CA ASN A 6 20.01 -1.74 24.83
C ASN A 6 20.06 -0.78 26.04
N LYS A 7 21.21 -0.13 26.29
CA LYS A 7 21.37 0.92 27.32
C LYS A 7 20.97 2.32 26.85
N THR A 8 20.82 2.54 25.53
CA THR A 8 20.42 3.84 24.98
C THR A 8 18.99 4.17 25.39
N HIS A 9 18.74 5.43 25.75
CA HIS A 9 17.42 5.88 26.14
C HIS A 9 16.43 5.72 24.98
N PRO A 10 15.24 5.18 25.20
CA PRO A 10 14.29 4.86 24.09
C PRO A 10 13.86 6.07 23.28
N LEU A 11 13.68 7.24 23.92
CA LEU A 11 13.30 8.47 23.23
C LEU A 11 14.36 8.90 22.20
N LEU A 12 15.66 8.73 22.51
CA LEU A 12 16.72 9.02 21.57
C LEU A 12 16.64 8.10 20.34
N ILE A 13 16.35 6.80 20.54
CA ILE A 13 16.17 5.86 19.42
C ILE A 13 14.93 6.23 18.60
N GLN A 14 13.84 6.61 19.25
CA GLN A 14 12.62 7.06 18.56
C GLN A 14 12.88 8.33 17.75
N LEU A 15 13.60 9.31 18.29
CA LEU A 15 14.00 10.51 17.55
C LEU A 15 14.86 10.16 16.33
N LEU A 16 15.82 9.26 16.48
CA LEU A 16 16.65 8.78 15.36
C LEU A 16 15.81 8.06 14.30
N ILE A 17 14.79 7.28 14.71
CA ILE A 17 13.85 6.66 13.78
C ILE A 17 13.08 7.75 13.03
N VAL A 18 12.53 8.76 13.70
CA VAL A 18 11.82 9.88 13.05
C VAL A 18 12.70 10.58 12.03
N LEU A 19 13.92 10.96 12.41
CA LEU A 19 14.85 11.65 11.52
C LEU A 19 15.25 10.79 10.31
N ALA A 20 15.65 9.54 10.55
CA ALA A 20 16.08 8.64 9.48
C ALA A 20 14.93 8.32 8.52
N THR A 21 13.71 8.07 9.04
CA THR A 21 12.55 7.73 8.22
C THR A 21 11.96 8.96 7.54
N GLY A 22 12.01 10.14 8.17
CA GLY A 22 11.69 11.40 7.52
C GLY A 22 12.56 11.64 6.29
N LEU A 23 13.88 11.45 6.42
CA LEU A 23 14.82 11.56 5.30
C LEU A 23 14.63 10.48 4.21
N LEU A 24 14.07 9.32 4.56
CA LEU A 24 13.83 8.23 3.60
C LEU A 24 12.49 8.40 2.87
N PHE A 25 11.43 8.82 3.58
CA PHE A 25 10.08 8.80 3.00
C PHE A 25 9.65 10.12 2.39
N VAL A 26 10.05 11.28 2.97
CA VAL A 26 9.55 12.59 2.54
C VAL A 26 10.19 13.09 1.23
N PRO A 27 11.52 13.00 1.01
CA PRO A 27 12.12 13.50 -0.23
C PRO A 27 11.58 12.77 -1.46
N PHE A 28 11.47 13.51 -2.58
CA PHE A 28 11.08 12.98 -3.89
C PHE A 28 9.67 12.37 -3.97
N LEU A 29 8.73 12.72 -3.08
CA LEU A 29 7.34 12.26 -3.18
C LEU A 29 6.63 12.81 -4.43
N GLY A 30 6.99 14.02 -4.87
CA GLY A 30 6.47 14.64 -6.09
C GLY A 30 7.34 14.41 -7.33
N GLY A 31 8.29 13.47 -7.30
CA GLY A 31 9.26 13.28 -8.40
C GLY A 31 8.71 12.61 -9.66
N VAL A 32 7.52 12.02 -9.60
CA VAL A 32 6.78 11.44 -10.71
C VAL A 32 5.28 11.71 -10.51
N HIS A 33 4.52 11.74 -11.61
CA HIS A 33 3.07 11.89 -11.53
C HIS A 33 2.42 10.78 -10.69
N LEU A 34 1.21 11.03 -10.22
CA LEU A 34 0.42 10.01 -9.53
C LEU A 34 0.07 8.89 -10.52
N PHE A 35 0.10 7.65 -10.05
CA PHE A 35 -0.26 6.51 -10.88
C PHE A 35 -1.76 6.26 -10.86
N ASP A 36 -2.36 6.10 -12.04
CA ASP A 36 -3.72 5.64 -12.19
C ASP A 36 -3.77 4.13 -11.84
N TRP A 37 -4.68 3.63 -11.07
CA TRP A 37 -5.96 4.19 -10.63
C TRP A 37 -5.93 4.74 -9.18
N ASP A 38 -5.37 3.99 -8.23
CA ASP A 38 -5.57 4.22 -6.80
C ASP A 38 -5.02 5.57 -6.31
N GLU A 39 -3.84 6.00 -6.77
CA GLU A 39 -3.28 7.28 -6.31
C GLU A 39 -4.10 8.47 -6.82
N ILE A 40 -4.46 8.46 -8.11
CA ILE A 40 -5.16 9.61 -8.72
C ILE A 40 -6.59 9.69 -8.22
N ASN A 41 -7.32 8.57 -8.08
CA ASN A 41 -8.72 8.64 -7.66
C ASN A 41 -8.88 9.20 -6.25
N PHE A 42 -7.97 8.87 -5.31
CA PHE A 42 -8.02 9.43 -3.96
C PHE A 42 -7.60 10.90 -3.94
N ALA A 43 -6.56 11.24 -4.71
CA ALA A 43 -6.10 12.62 -4.85
C ALA A 43 -7.17 13.51 -5.50
N GLU A 44 -7.87 13.00 -6.52
CA GLU A 44 -8.96 13.72 -7.16
C GLU A 44 -10.15 13.91 -6.23
N ALA A 45 -10.56 12.89 -5.51
CA ALA A 45 -11.61 13.03 -4.51
C ALA A 45 -11.25 14.08 -3.44
N ALA A 46 -9.97 14.17 -3.05
CA ALA A 46 -9.49 15.20 -2.12
C ALA A 46 -9.50 16.60 -2.75
N ARG A 47 -9.10 16.72 -4.03
CA ARG A 47 -9.14 17.96 -4.78
C ARG A 47 -10.58 18.48 -4.91
N GLU A 48 -11.52 17.62 -5.29
CA GLU A 48 -12.93 18.00 -5.44
C GLU A 48 -13.57 18.43 -4.12
N MET A 49 -13.22 17.78 -2.98
CA MET A 49 -13.64 18.27 -1.66
C MET A 49 -13.15 19.70 -1.37
N ILE A 50 -11.93 20.05 -1.84
CA ILE A 50 -11.39 21.41 -1.68
C ILE A 50 -12.12 22.40 -2.61
N VAL A 51 -12.34 22.01 -3.87
CA VAL A 51 -12.99 22.85 -4.90
C VAL A 51 -14.44 23.16 -4.52
N THR A 52 -15.19 22.12 -4.07
CA THR A 52 -16.61 22.28 -3.73
C THR A 52 -16.86 22.81 -2.32
N GLY A 53 -15.87 22.70 -1.42
CA GLY A 53 -16.04 22.98 0.02
C GLY A 53 -16.88 21.95 0.77
N ASP A 54 -17.33 20.87 0.11
CA ASP A 54 -18.12 19.79 0.73
C ASP A 54 -17.22 18.60 1.12
N TYR A 55 -16.79 18.60 2.37
CA TYR A 55 -15.90 17.56 2.92
C TYR A 55 -16.62 16.27 3.33
N LEU A 56 -17.94 16.23 3.28
CA LEU A 56 -18.72 15.03 3.59
C LEU A 56 -18.95 14.15 2.38
N LYS A 57 -19.06 14.75 1.18
CA LYS A 57 -19.26 14.00 -0.06
C LYS A 57 -17.93 13.52 -0.62
N VAL A 58 -17.82 12.21 -0.80
CA VAL A 58 -16.76 11.63 -1.64
C VAL A 58 -17.26 11.58 -3.06
N GLN A 59 -16.57 12.26 -3.97
CA GLN A 59 -16.98 12.39 -5.38
C GLN A 59 -15.76 12.37 -6.30
N ILE A 60 -15.98 11.99 -7.55
CA ILE A 60 -15.02 12.09 -8.65
C ILE A 60 -15.79 12.53 -9.89
N ASN A 61 -15.26 13.50 -10.60
CA ASN A 61 -15.95 14.20 -11.67
C ASN A 61 -17.28 14.82 -11.19
N PHE A 62 -17.28 15.31 -9.93
CA PHE A 62 -18.44 15.86 -9.22
C PHE A 62 -19.66 14.94 -9.15
N GLN A 63 -19.45 13.63 -9.38
CA GLN A 63 -20.42 12.58 -9.19
C GLN A 63 -20.10 11.75 -7.95
N PRO A 64 -21.10 11.21 -7.23
CA PRO A 64 -20.87 10.42 -6.03
C PRO A 64 -19.93 9.24 -6.29
N PHE A 65 -18.84 9.16 -5.51
CA PHE A 65 -17.89 8.06 -5.53
C PHE A 65 -18.06 7.24 -4.25
N TRP A 66 -18.90 6.19 -4.31
CA TRP A 66 -19.28 5.37 -3.16
C TRP A 66 -18.36 4.18 -2.89
N GLU A 67 -17.21 4.09 -3.57
CA GLU A 67 -16.33 2.93 -3.41
C GLU A 67 -15.55 2.93 -2.08
N LYS A 68 -15.24 4.10 -1.54
CA LYS A 68 -14.38 4.25 -0.36
C LYS A 68 -14.93 5.30 0.62
N PRO A 69 -14.82 5.03 1.94
CA PRO A 69 -15.07 6.03 2.98
C PRO A 69 -13.98 7.11 3.01
N PRO A 70 -14.21 8.25 3.67
CA PRO A 70 -13.43 9.47 3.45
C PRO A 70 -12.14 9.63 4.25
N LEU A 71 -11.82 8.78 5.25
CA LEU A 71 -10.75 9.10 6.21
C LEU A 71 -9.39 9.36 5.57
N PHE A 72 -8.98 8.54 4.60
CA PHE A 72 -7.73 8.75 3.89
C PHE A 72 -7.78 10.00 2.99
N ILE A 73 -8.92 10.21 2.33
CA ILE A 73 -9.16 11.40 1.50
C ILE A 73 -9.08 12.67 2.35
N TRP A 74 -9.65 12.69 3.57
CA TRP A 74 -9.49 13.82 4.50
C TRP A 74 -8.03 14.08 4.89
N MET A 75 -7.22 13.03 5.05
CA MET A 75 -5.78 13.21 5.29
C MET A 75 -5.09 13.87 4.08
N GLN A 76 -5.48 13.51 2.86
CA GLN A 76 -4.99 14.15 1.64
C GLN A 76 -5.50 15.60 1.50
N VAL A 77 -6.76 15.87 1.83
CA VAL A 77 -7.31 17.24 1.88
C VAL A 77 -6.48 18.12 2.82
N LEU A 78 -6.19 17.63 4.03
CA LEU A 78 -5.36 18.39 4.99
C LEU A 78 -3.96 18.65 4.41
N SER A 79 -3.36 17.65 3.81
CA SER A 79 -2.04 17.75 3.17
C SER A 79 -2.06 18.74 1.99
N MET A 80 -3.07 18.67 1.13
CA MET A 80 -3.21 19.58 -0.03
C MET A 80 -3.48 21.02 0.39
N LYS A 81 -4.19 21.25 1.49
CA LYS A 81 -4.36 22.59 2.06
C LYS A 81 -3.06 23.19 2.59
N LEU A 82 -2.11 22.36 3.02
CA LEU A 82 -0.82 22.81 3.54
C LEU A 82 0.25 22.98 2.45
N PHE A 83 0.25 22.12 1.44
CA PHE A 83 1.32 22.02 0.44
C PHE A 83 0.87 22.30 -1.00
N GLY A 84 -0.41 22.67 -1.20
CA GLY A 84 -1.02 22.81 -2.52
C GLY A 84 -1.48 21.46 -3.09
N ILE A 85 -2.30 21.53 -4.16
CA ILE A 85 -2.82 20.35 -4.87
C ILE A 85 -1.71 19.86 -5.82
N ASN A 86 -1.02 18.79 -5.42
CA ASN A 86 0.09 18.21 -6.18
C ASN A 86 0.41 16.79 -5.69
N GLU A 87 1.33 16.11 -6.39
CA GLU A 87 1.74 14.74 -6.12
C GLU A 87 2.40 14.56 -4.74
N PHE A 88 3.19 15.56 -4.31
CA PHE A 88 3.81 15.55 -2.98
C PHE A 88 2.74 15.51 -1.90
N ALA A 89 1.76 16.40 -1.98
CA ALA A 89 0.69 16.51 -1.01
C ALA A 89 -0.20 15.25 -0.97
N ALA A 90 -0.46 14.64 -2.13
CA ALA A 90 -1.22 13.40 -2.23
C ALA A 90 -0.52 12.20 -1.53
N ARG A 91 0.82 12.14 -1.55
CA ARG A 91 1.62 11.05 -0.97
C ARG A 91 2.10 11.30 0.46
N PHE A 92 2.19 12.55 0.88
CA PHE A 92 2.71 12.94 2.20
C PHE A 92 2.01 12.25 3.38
N PRO A 93 0.67 12.03 3.40
CA PRO A 93 0.03 11.27 4.46
C PRO A 93 0.63 9.88 4.67
N ASN A 94 1.04 9.19 3.59
CA ASN A 94 1.64 7.86 3.70
C ASN A 94 3.10 7.89 4.17
N ALA A 95 3.86 8.92 3.83
CA ALA A 95 5.18 9.14 4.43
C ALA A 95 5.07 9.30 5.96
N LEU A 96 4.08 10.06 6.42
CA LEU A 96 3.77 10.20 7.85
C LEU A 96 3.32 8.87 8.47
N CYS A 97 2.46 8.11 7.78
CA CYS A 97 2.07 6.76 8.19
C CYS A 97 3.29 5.85 8.41
N GLY A 98 4.28 5.93 7.51
CA GLY A 98 5.52 5.18 7.61
C GLY A 98 6.28 5.50 8.90
N ILE A 99 6.47 6.77 9.21
CA ILE A 99 7.13 7.22 10.44
C ILE A 99 6.37 6.68 11.68
N VAL A 100 5.05 6.88 11.72
CA VAL A 100 4.20 6.40 12.83
C VAL A 100 4.26 4.88 12.96
N THR A 101 4.15 4.15 11.86
CA THR A 101 4.23 2.69 11.84
C THR A 101 5.54 2.21 12.45
N LEU A 102 6.67 2.76 12.06
CA LEU A 102 7.97 2.31 12.55
C LEU A 102 8.19 2.67 14.03
N LEU A 103 7.66 3.80 14.50
CA LEU A 103 7.63 4.12 15.94
C LEU A 103 6.78 3.12 16.74
N VAL A 104 5.63 2.71 16.21
CA VAL A 104 4.76 1.68 16.80
C VAL A 104 5.49 0.35 16.87
N LEU A 105 6.11 -0.09 15.76
CA LEU A 105 6.86 -1.35 15.70
C LEU A 105 8.04 -1.36 16.68
N PHE A 106 8.80 -0.27 16.74
CA PHE A 106 9.87 -0.12 17.73
C PHE A 106 9.35 -0.23 19.16
N SER A 107 8.27 0.50 19.48
CA SER A 107 7.71 0.56 20.84
C SER A 107 7.16 -0.81 21.29
N ILE A 108 6.43 -1.50 20.43
CA ILE A 108 5.91 -2.85 20.70
C ILE A 108 7.08 -3.86 20.79
N GLY A 109 8.01 -3.80 19.84
CA GLY A 109 9.17 -4.69 19.82
C GLY A 109 10.06 -4.53 21.04
N ARG A 110 10.32 -3.29 21.45
CA ARG A 110 11.04 -2.97 22.69
C ARG A 110 10.34 -3.56 23.91
N LYS A 111 9.03 -3.37 24.04
CA LYS A 111 8.22 -3.93 25.12
C LYS A 111 8.23 -5.47 25.11
N THR A 112 8.34 -6.06 23.92
CA THR A 112 8.37 -7.51 23.75
C THR A 112 9.67 -8.14 24.23
N LYS A 113 10.80 -7.48 24.02
CA LYS A 113 12.14 -7.95 24.41
C LYS A 113 13.02 -6.82 24.92
N ASN A 114 13.52 -5.97 24.01
CA ASN A 114 14.43 -4.85 24.29
C ASN A 114 14.57 -3.94 23.06
N ASN A 115 15.39 -2.90 23.16
CA ASN A 115 15.63 -1.95 22.07
C ASN A 115 16.15 -2.63 20.81
N LEU A 116 17.04 -3.62 20.92
CA LEU A 116 17.58 -4.34 19.77
C LEU A 116 16.47 -5.05 18.99
N PHE A 117 15.55 -5.74 19.67
CA PHE A 117 14.43 -6.42 19.01
C PHE A 117 13.50 -5.42 18.31
N GLY A 118 13.22 -4.28 18.96
CA GLY A 118 12.44 -3.20 18.35
C GLY A 118 13.09 -2.68 17.08
N LEU A 119 14.39 -2.42 17.09
CA LEU A 119 15.14 -1.97 15.90
C LEU A 119 15.21 -3.04 14.80
N LEU A 120 15.34 -4.31 15.16
CA LEU A 120 15.30 -5.40 14.18
C LEU A 120 13.96 -5.48 13.47
N TRP A 121 12.85 -5.23 14.18
CA TRP A 121 11.53 -5.21 13.57
C TRP A 121 11.36 -4.00 12.64
N VAL A 122 11.80 -2.82 13.07
CA VAL A 122 11.84 -1.63 12.21
C VAL A 122 12.64 -1.89 10.93
N LEU A 123 13.85 -2.43 11.05
CA LEU A 123 14.70 -2.73 9.89
C LEU A 123 14.11 -3.81 8.99
N ALA A 124 13.49 -4.86 9.57
CA ALA A 124 12.84 -5.91 8.80
C ALA A 124 11.64 -5.38 7.99
N TYR A 125 10.90 -4.41 8.53
CA TYR A 125 9.78 -3.78 7.83
C TYR A 125 10.30 -2.83 6.75
N THR A 126 11.15 -1.87 7.11
CA THR A 126 11.65 -0.82 6.20
C THR A 126 12.58 -1.38 5.13
N GLY A 127 13.40 -2.37 5.47
CA GLY A 127 14.33 -3.04 4.55
C GLY A 127 13.69 -4.11 3.67
N SER A 128 12.35 -4.09 3.53
CA SER A 128 11.60 -4.96 2.63
C SER A 128 11.01 -4.14 1.48
N VAL A 129 10.90 -4.71 0.28
CA VAL A 129 10.58 -3.98 -0.97
C VAL A 129 9.25 -3.25 -0.89
N LEU A 130 8.11 -3.96 -0.86
CA LEU A 130 6.78 -3.34 -0.89
C LEU A 130 6.44 -2.55 0.39
N PRO A 131 6.80 -3.00 1.62
CA PRO A 131 6.59 -2.19 2.82
C PRO A 131 7.21 -0.79 2.74
N PHE A 132 8.41 -0.67 2.16
CA PHE A 132 9.05 0.62 1.91
C PHE A 132 8.33 1.42 0.83
N PHE A 133 8.05 0.78 -0.31
CA PHE A 133 7.44 1.41 -1.48
C PHE A 133 6.08 2.06 -1.14
N TYR A 134 5.25 1.39 -0.33
CA TYR A 134 3.90 1.87 -0.01
C TYR A 134 3.90 3.16 0.82
N PHE A 135 4.94 3.42 1.59
CA PHE A 135 5.07 4.70 2.30
C PHE A 135 5.46 5.88 1.39
N LYS A 136 5.81 5.61 0.14
CA LYS A 136 6.09 6.62 -0.88
C LYS A 136 5.00 6.70 -1.96
N SER A 137 3.89 6.00 -1.78
CA SER A 137 2.73 6.04 -2.68
C SER A 137 1.52 6.69 -2.04
N GLY A 138 0.58 7.20 -2.84
CA GLY A 138 -0.67 7.82 -2.39
C GLY A 138 -1.84 6.86 -2.21
N ILE A 139 -1.59 5.56 -1.91
CA ILE A 139 -2.63 4.55 -1.75
C ILE A 139 -3.16 4.47 -0.32
N ILE A 140 -4.38 3.98 -0.16
CA ILE A 140 -5.11 3.92 1.12
C ILE A 140 -4.56 2.89 2.12
N ASP A 141 -3.85 1.86 1.64
CA ASP A 141 -3.51 0.65 2.38
C ASP A 141 -2.57 0.85 3.58
N PRO A 142 -1.57 1.74 3.58
CA PRO A 142 -0.69 1.94 4.73
C PRO A 142 -1.43 2.29 6.02
N TRP A 143 -2.33 3.28 5.98
CA TRP A 143 -3.15 3.67 7.14
C TRP A 143 -4.15 2.58 7.53
N PHE A 144 -4.82 1.99 6.55
CA PHE A 144 -5.74 0.88 6.75
C PHE A 144 -5.09 -0.27 7.51
N ASN A 145 -3.91 -0.69 7.07
CA ASN A 145 -3.15 -1.77 7.68
C ASN A 145 -2.65 -1.43 9.09
N LEU A 146 -2.19 -0.19 9.30
CA LEU A 146 -1.77 0.27 10.63
C LEU A 146 -2.94 0.23 11.62
N PHE A 147 -4.13 0.70 11.21
CA PHE A 147 -5.32 0.67 12.06
C PHE A 147 -5.74 -0.77 12.38
N ILE A 148 -5.77 -1.68 11.40
CA ILE A 148 -6.08 -3.09 11.67
C ILE A 148 -5.04 -3.71 12.61
N PHE A 149 -3.75 -3.48 12.35
CA PHE A 149 -2.68 -4.00 13.19
C PHE A 149 -2.81 -3.53 14.63
N LEU A 150 -3.10 -2.25 14.87
CA LEU A 150 -3.35 -1.70 16.20
C LEU A 150 -4.63 -2.27 16.81
N GLY A 151 -5.71 -2.43 16.04
CA GLY A 151 -6.93 -3.10 16.46
C GLY A 151 -6.66 -4.52 16.96
N VAL A 152 -5.91 -5.31 16.21
CA VAL A 152 -5.47 -6.68 16.58
C VAL A 152 -4.55 -6.66 17.81
N TYR A 153 -3.62 -5.71 17.88
CA TYR A 153 -2.70 -5.59 19.03
C TYR A 153 -3.45 -5.29 20.32
N PHE A 154 -4.39 -4.35 20.31
CA PHE A 154 -5.18 -4.02 21.50
C PHE A 154 -6.18 -5.13 21.84
N LEU A 155 -6.72 -5.86 20.85
CA LEU A 155 -7.53 -7.06 21.08
C LEU A 155 -6.67 -8.16 21.76
N MET A 156 -5.44 -8.35 21.33
CA MET A 156 -4.48 -9.24 22.00
C MET A 156 -4.27 -8.82 23.46
N LEU A 157 -4.02 -7.53 23.69
CA LEU A 157 -3.85 -7.02 25.06
C LEU A 157 -5.10 -7.21 25.92
N PHE A 158 -6.29 -7.01 25.37
CA PHE A 158 -7.56 -7.27 26.05
C PHE A 158 -7.64 -8.73 26.52
N THR A 159 -7.26 -9.71 25.69
CA THR A 159 -7.32 -11.13 26.05
C THR A 159 -6.36 -11.54 27.15
N ASN A 160 -5.35 -10.72 27.47
CA ASN A 160 -4.31 -10.99 28.48
C ASN A 160 -4.29 -9.93 29.59
N SER A 161 -5.24 -9.03 29.62
CA SER A 161 -5.29 -7.97 30.64
C SER A 161 -6.00 -8.41 31.90
N GLU A 162 -5.50 -7.98 33.04
CA GLU A 162 -6.26 -7.91 34.27
C GLU A 162 -7.30 -6.79 34.18
N ASP A 163 -8.32 -6.79 35.05
CA ASP A 163 -9.53 -5.97 34.91
C ASP A 163 -9.30 -4.47 34.70
N LYS A 164 -8.29 -3.88 35.31
CA LYS A 164 -8.02 -2.43 35.24
C LYS A 164 -7.72 -1.93 33.80
N ASN A 165 -7.18 -2.75 32.93
CA ASN A 165 -6.79 -2.38 31.56
C ASN A 165 -7.72 -2.92 30.47
N LYS A 166 -8.70 -3.80 30.82
CA LYS A 166 -9.60 -4.41 29.84
C LYS A 166 -10.43 -3.40 29.09
N ILE A 167 -11.08 -2.47 29.80
CA ILE A 167 -11.93 -1.44 29.19
C ILE A 167 -11.11 -0.60 28.21
N ARG A 168 -9.95 -0.10 28.63
CA ARG A 168 -9.07 0.68 27.74
C ARG A 168 -8.69 -0.11 26.47
N ASN A 169 -8.31 -1.36 26.62
CA ASN A 169 -7.82 -2.16 25.49
C ASN A 169 -8.98 -2.54 24.55
N VAL A 170 -10.17 -2.85 25.04
CA VAL A 170 -11.34 -3.11 24.19
C VAL A 170 -11.79 -1.84 23.46
N THR A 171 -11.80 -0.68 24.12
CA THR A 171 -12.12 0.62 23.53
C THR A 171 -11.13 0.99 22.42
N LEU A 172 -9.81 0.86 22.68
CA LEU A 172 -8.79 1.14 21.66
C LEU A 172 -8.87 0.17 20.47
N SER A 173 -9.10 -1.12 20.73
CA SER A 173 -9.29 -2.09 19.64
C SER A 173 -10.48 -1.71 18.75
N ALA A 174 -11.63 -1.35 19.37
CA ALA A 174 -12.82 -0.94 18.66
C ALA A 174 -12.63 0.39 17.91
N ALA A 175 -11.94 1.36 18.52
CA ALA A 175 -11.64 2.65 17.88
C ALA A 175 -10.79 2.47 16.62
N PHE A 176 -9.72 1.66 16.70
CA PHE A 176 -8.88 1.36 15.53
C PHE A 176 -9.63 0.53 14.48
N ALA A 177 -10.52 -0.38 14.87
CA ALA A 177 -11.41 -1.07 13.95
C ALA A 177 -12.35 -0.07 13.24
N GLY A 178 -12.90 0.90 13.97
CA GLY A 178 -13.71 1.99 13.40
C GLY A 178 -12.93 2.86 12.43
N LEU A 179 -11.70 3.25 12.76
CA LEU A 179 -10.82 3.99 11.85
C LEU A 179 -10.50 3.18 10.58
N ALA A 180 -10.29 1.87 10.69
CA ALA A 180 -10.11 1.00 9.53
C ALA A 180 -11.38 0.94 8.66
N ILE A 181 -12.58 0.91 9.25
CA ILE A 181 -13.84 1.00 8.50
C ILE A 181 -13.93 2.33 7.76
N LEU A 182 -13.65 3.45 8.43
CA LEU A 182 -13.65 4.79 7.81
C LEU A 182 -12.57 4.96 6.73
N THR A 183 -11.57 4.08 6.71
CA THR A 183 -10.51 4.11 5.70
C THR A 183 -10.90 3.33 4.44
N LYS A 184 -11.33 2.07 4.58
CA LYS A 184 -11.53 1.17 3.41
C LYS A 184 -12.83 0.34 3.49
N GLY A 185 -13.61 0.52 4.54
CA GLY A 185 -14.89 -0.17 4.72
C GLY A 185 -14.85 -1.39 5.65
N PRO A 186 -15.93 -2.19 5.68
CA PRO A 186 -16.15 -3.24 6.70
C PRO A 186 -15.09 -4.33 6.77
N VAL A 187 -14.32 -4.53 5.70
CA VAL A 187 -13.23 -5.53 5.66
C VAL A 187 -12.17 -5.27 6.75
N GLY A 188 -12.02 -4.01 7.20
CA GLY A 188 -11.14 -3.67 8.32
C GLY A 188 -11.55 -4.34 9.63
N PHE A 189 -12.84 -4.25 9.97
CA PHE A 189 -13.39 -4.98 11.11
C PHE A 189 -13.35 -6.49 10.91
N LEU A 190 -13.69 -6.98 9.72
CA LEU A 190 -13.70 -8.41 9.40
C LEU A 190 -12.34 -9.07 9.69
N LEU A 191 -11.24 -8.46 9.31
CA LEU A 191 -9.88 -8.99 9.54
C LEU A 191 -9.55 -9.07 11.03
N ILE A 192 -9.93 -8.07 11.83
CA ILE A 192 -9.76 -8.07 13.29
C ILE A 192 -10.63 -9.17 13.92
N ALA A 193 -11.90 -9.25 13.52
CA ALA A 193 -12.85 -10.24 14.04
C ALA A 193 -12.43 -11.67 13.71
N LEU A 194 -12.02 -11.94 12.46
CA LEU A 194 -11.52 -13.27 12.06
C LEU A 194 -10.25 -13.64 12.83
N THR A 195 -9.31 -12.70 13.00
CA THR A 195 -8.09 -12.95 13.79
C THR A 195 -8.43 -13.28 15.24
N GLY A 196 -9.37 -12.54 15.83
CA GLY A 196 -9.88 -12.80 17.18
C GLY A 196 -10.61 -14.14 17.28
N ALA A 197 -11.46 -14.47 16.31
CA ALA A 197 -12.22 -15.73 16.28
C ALA A 197 -11.27 -16.96 16.17
N VAL A 198 -10.26 -16.91 15.30
CA VAL A 198 -9.25 -17.98 15.20
C VAL A 198 -8.48 -18.13 16.51
N PHE A 199 -8.14 -17.00 17.17
CA PHE A 199 -7.49 -17.06 18.49
C PHE A 199 -8.40 -17.65 19.56
N LEU A 200 -9.71 -17.30 19.60
CA LEU A 200 -10.70 -17.87 20.50
C LEU A 200 -10.86 -19.39 20.29
N ALA A 201 -10.97 -19.82 19.05
CA ALA A 201 -11.03 -21.24 18.70
C ALA A 201 -9.78 -22.00 19.17
N TRP A 202 -8.59 -21.41 18.95
CA TRP A 202 -7.33 -21.98 19.43
C TRP A 202 -7.31 -22.09 20.97
N LYS A 203 -7.90 -21.13 21.70
CA LYS A 203 -8.07 -21.16 23.15
C LYS A 203 -9.22 -22.07 23.60
N LYS A 204 -9.86 -22.80 22.68
CA LYS A 204 -11.05 -23.66 22.95
C LYS A 204 -12.17 -22.89 23.66
N PHE A 205 -12.38 -21.61 23.29
CA PHE A 205 -13.39 -20.71 23.85
C PHE A 205 -13.29 -20.48 25.37
N LYS A 206 -12.12 -20.72 25.98
CA LYS A 206 -11.90 -20.57 27.42
C LYS A 206 -11.65 -19.14 27.90
N LEU A 207 -11.85 -18.13 27.04
CA LEU A 207 -11.71 -16.73 27.42
C LEU A 207 -13.00 -16.21 28.06
N LYS A 208 -12.89 -15.60 29.23
CA LYS A 208 -14.01 -14.92 29.89
C LYS A 208 -14.16 -13.51 29.31
N VAL A 209 -15.08 -13.36 28.35
CA VAL A 209 -15.50 -12.08 27.79
C VAL A 209 -16.82 -11.70 28.47
N ARG A 210 -16.90 -10.51 29.05
CA ARG A 210 -18.11 -10.03 29.71
C ARG A 210 -19.01 -9.33 28.66
N MET A 211 -20.31 -9.43 28.81
CA MET A 211 -21.28 -8.76 27.93
C MET A 211 -20.99 -7.25 27.81
N LYS A 212 -20.63 -6.59 28.92
CA LYS A 212 -20.24 -5.17 28.89
C LYS A 212 -19.06 -4.86 27.98
N ASP A 213 -18.09 -5.77 27.88
CA ASP A 213 -16.92 -5.57 27.04
C ASP A 213 -17.32 -5.63 25.55
N VAL A 214 -18.27 -6.53 25.22
CA VAL A 214 -18.88 -6.63 23.88
C VAL A 214 -19.67 -5.38 23.55
N LEU A 215 -20.51 -4.90 24.47
CA LEU A 215 -21.31 -3.68 24.27
C LEU A 215 -20.43 -2.44 24.08
N ILE A 216 -19.37 -2.28 24.89
CA ILE A 216 -18.40 -1.19 24.72
C ILE A 216 -17.73 -1.28 23.35
N TYR A 217 -17.32 -2.49 22.92
CA TYR A 217 -16.69 -2.68 21.61
C TYR A 217 -17.60 -2.21 20.48
N PHE A 218 -18.84 -2.70 20.44
CA PHE A 218 -19.80 -2.33 19.39
C PHE A 218 -20.22 -0.86 19.46
N LEU A 219 -20.41 -0.29 20.65
CA LEU A 219 -20.72 1.13 20.81
C LEU A 219 -19.60 2.00 20.21
N VAL A 220 -18.34 1.75 20.57
CA VAL A 220 -17.19 2.52 20.05
C VAL A 220 -17.01 2.28 18.55
N LEU A 221 -17.20 1.04 18.09
CA LEU A 221 -17.11 0.71 16.66
C LEU A 221 -18.13 1.51 15.85
N VAL A 222 -19.39 1.60 16.33
CA VAL A 222 -20.45 2.37 15.65
C VAL A 222 -20.18 3.87 15.75
N LEU A 223 -19.77 4.38 16.92
CA LEU A 223 -19.46 5.80 17.08
C LEU A 223 -18.30 6.27 16.20
N VAL A 224 -17.27 5.46 16.05
CA VAL A 224 -16.10 5.81 15.20
C VAL A 224 -16.34 5.37 13.78
N GLY A 225 -16.53 4.07 13.52
CA GLY A 225 -16.63 3.51 12.18
C GLY A 225 -17.92 3.84 11.44
N GLY A 226 -19.01 4.05 12.20
CA GLY A 226 -20.32 4.42 11.68
C GLY A 226 -20.51 5.94 11.48
N SER A 227 -19.65 6.77 12.07
CA SER A 227 -19.84 8.22 12.16
C SER A 227 -20.15 8.88 10.81
N TRP A 228 -19.34 8.64 9.78
CA TRP A 228 -19.55 9.20 8.44
C TRP A 228 -20.84 8.67 7.78
N PHE A 229 -21.11 7.38 7.90
CA PHE A 229 -22.34 6.78 7.36
C PHE A 229 -23.60 7.35 8.02
N ILE A 230 -23.56 7.55 9.34
CA ILE A 230 -24.66 8.19 10.07
C ILE A 230 -24.86 9.63 9.60
N LEU A 231 -23.77 10.41 9.46
CA LEU A 231 -23.84 11.77 8.94
C LEU A 231 -24.38 11.81 7.50
N GLN A 232 -24.02 10.89 6.63
CA GLN A 232 -24.58 10.79 5.27
C GLN A 232 -26.09 10.55 5.31
N ILE A 233 -26.56 9.65 6.15
CA ILE A 233 -28.00 9.36 6.30
C ILE A 233 -28.75 10.59 6.84
N LEU A 234 -28.21 11.27 7.87
CA LEU A 234 -28.83 12.47 8.46
C LEU A 234 -28.90 13.64 7.49
N ASN A 235 -27.95 13.74 6.55
CA ASN A 235 -27.94 14.73 5.47
C ASN A 235 -28.76 14.30 4.22
N GLY A 236 -29.56 13.25 4.31
CA GLY A 236 -30.43 12.80 3.20
C GLY A 236 -29.74 11.97 2.11
N HIS A 237 -28.46 11.61 2.28
CA HIS A 237 -27.68 10.85 1.29
C HIS A 237 -27.73 9.33 1.56
N PHE A 238 -28.87 8.77 1.90
CA PHE A 238 -29.07 7.34 2.16
C PHE A 238 -28.63 6.46 0.97
N ASN A 239 -28.89 6.91 -0.26
CA ASN A 239 -28.52 6.15 -1.46
C ASN A 239 -27.00 5.95 -1.57
N THR A 240 -26.19 6.92 -1.19
CA THR A 240 -24.72 6.78 -1.17
C THR A 240 -24.27 5.64 -0.25
N VAL A 241 -24.88 5.55 0.94
CA VAL A 241 -24.58 4.46 1.89
C VAL A 241 -25.05 3.10 1.37
N LYS A 242 -26.25 3.06 0.75
CA LYS A 242 -26.78 1.84 0.14
C LYS A 242 -25.86 1.32 -0.97
N GLU A 243 -25.49 2.18 -1.91
CA GLU A 243 -24.60 1.81 -3.03
C GLU A 243 -23.21 1.38 -2.55
N PHE A 244 -22.68 2.03 -1.52
CA PHE A 244 -21.44 1.58 -0.87
C PHE A 244 -21.55 0.14 -0.35
N ILE A 245 -22.64 -0.20 0.36
CA ILE A 245 -22.84 -1.56 0.88
C ILE A 245 -22.98 -2.58 -0.28
N VAL A 246 -23.77 -2.26 -1.29
CA VAL A 246 -23.95 -3.10 -2.48
C VAL A 246 -22.60 -3.35 -3.16
N TYR A 247 -21.80 -2.31 -3.33
CA TYR A 247 -20.45 -2.41 -3.90
C TYR A 247 -19.54 -3.33 -3.06
N GLN A 248 -19.54 -3.19 -1.73
CA GLN A 248 -18.73 -4.06 -0.86
C GLN A 248 -19.12 -5.54 -1.00
N VAL A 249 -20.41 -5.86 -1.10
CA VAL A 249 -20.90 -7.24 -1.33
C VAL A 249 -20.44 -7.76 -2.69
N ARG A 250 -20.56 -6.93 -3.74
CA ARG A 250 -20.13 -7.28 -5.10
C ARG A 250 -18.65 -7.65 -5.17
N LEU A 251 -17.77 -6.92 -4.49
CA LEU A 251 -16.33 -7.20 -4.47
C LEU A 251 -15.97 -8.60 -3.97
N PHE A 252 -16.80 -9.21 -3.12
CA PHE A 252 -16.60 -10.58 -2.67
C PHE A 252 -17.02 -11.63 -3.71
N GLN A 253 -18.01 -11.31 -4.55
CA GLN A 253 -18.67 -12.26 -5.45
C GLN A 253 -18.12 -12.24 -6.87
N THR A 254 -17.61 -11.10 -7.33
CA THR A 254 -17.18 -10.88 -8.72
C THR A 254 -15.71 -10.49 -8.81
N GLN A 255 -15.12 -10.67 -9.98
CA GLN A 255 -13.84 -10.07 -10.34
C GLN A 255 -14.07 -8.60 -10.66
N ASP A 256 -13.38 -7.71 -9.94
CA ASP A 256 -13.44 -6.29 -10.23
C ASP A 256 -12.35 -5.90 -11.22
N ALA A 257 -12.68 -5.04 -12.20
CA ALA A 257 -11.76 -4.49 -13.21
C ALA A 257 -10.85 -5.51 -13.92
N GLY A 258 -11.28 -6.77 -14.05
CA GLY A 258 -10.48 -7.82 -14.70
C GLY A 258 -9.33 -8.39 -13.86
N HIS A 259 -9.20 -8.00 -12.62
CA HIS A 259 -8.15 -8.48 -11.71
C HIS A 259 -8.44 -9.89 -11.16
N GLY A 260 -8.36 -10.91 -12.01
CA GLY A 260 -8.39 -12.32 -11.62
C GLY A 260 -7.00 -12.88 -11.39
N GLY A 261 -6.90 -14.04 -10.75
CA GLY A 261 -5.62 -14.73 -10.55
C GLY A 261 -5.76 -16.08 -9.86
N PHE A 262 -4.68 -16.86 -9.84
CA PHE A 262 -4.66 -18.17 -9.22
C PHE A 262 -4.60 -18.08 -7.67
N PHE A 263 -4.98 -19.17 -7.00
CA PHE A 263 -5.04 -19.23 -5.53
C PHE A 263 -3.72 -18.83 -4.83
N GLY A 264 -2.58 -19.23 -5.40
CA GLY A 264 -1.24 -18.93 -4.86
C GLY A 264 -0.72 -17.51 -5.10
N TYR A 265 -1.51 -16.62 -5.74
CA TYR A 265 -1.07 -15.27 -6.11
C TYR A 265 -0.45 -14.50 -4.94
N HIS A 266 -1.12 -14.45 -3.79
CA HIS A 266 -0.64 -13.71 -2.63
C HIS A 266 0.57 -14.35 -1.94
N PHE A 267 0.79 -15.66 -2.10
CA PHE A 267 2.04 -16.30 -1.65
C PHE A 267 3.24 -15.75 -2.44
N VAL A 268 3.09 -15.63 -3.77
CA VAL A 268 4.12 -15.09 -4.65
C VAL A 268 4.34 -13.60 -4.33
N VAL A 269 3.26 -12.81 -4.24
CA VAL A 269 3.34 -11.38 -3.89
C VAL A 269 4.09 -11.17 -2.57
N LEU A 270 3.78 -11.94 -1.52
CA LEU A 270 4.45 -11.80 -0.23
C LEU A 270 5.90 -12.30 -0.26
N LEU A 271 6.20 -13.35 -1.04
CA LEU A 271 7.56 -13.87 -1.16
C LEU A 271 8.51 -12.83 -1.76
N PHE A 272 8.12 -12.21 -2.86
CA PHE A 272 8.92 -11.19 -3.56
C PHE A 272 8.78 -9.81 -2.91
N GLY A 273 7.56 -9.41 -2.60
CA GLY A 273 7.25 -8.07 -2.09
C GLY A 273 7.79 -7.80 -0.69
N VAL A 274 7.88 -8.83 0.17
CA VAL A 274 8.45 -8.69 1.52
C VAL A 274 9.88 -9.24 1.60
N PHE A 275 10.54 -9.38 0.45
CA PHE A 275 11.95 -9.77 0.40
C PHE A 275 12.83 -8.72 1.12
N PRO A 276 13.87 -9.12 1.91
CA PRO A 276 14.28 -10.49 2.24
C PRO A 276 13.58 -11.05 3.49
N SER A 277 12.71 -10.26 4.17
CA SER A 277 12.05 -10.65 5.41
C SER A 277 11.14 -11.88 5.24
N SER A 278 10.56 -12.08 4.07
CA SER A 278 9.74 -13.25 3.73
C SER A 278 10.52 -14.57 3.92
N ILE A 279 11.76 -14.63 3.46
CA ILE A 279 12.63 -15.82 3.58
C ILE A 279 13.06 -16.02 5.04
N LEU A 280 13.43 -14.92 5.73
CA LEU A 280 13.86 -14.99 7.12
C LEU A 280 12.72 -15.40 8.04
N ALA A 281 11.50 -14.98 7.77
CA ALA A 281 10.30 -15.34 8.53
C ALA A 281 9.99 -16.83 8.52
N MET A 282 10.31 -17.56 7.42
CA MET A 282 9.99 -19.00 7.30
C MET A 282 10.51 -19.82 8.46
N LYS A 283 11.70 -19.50 8.98
CA LYS A 283 12.28 -20.21 10.13
C LYS A 283 11.58 -19.91 11.44
N ALA A 284 10.98 -18.74 11.58
CA ALA A 284 10.32 -18.33 12.82
C ALA A 284 8.93 -18.98 13.00
N PHE A 285 8.35 -19.59 11.97
CA PHE A 285 7.12 -20.39 12.13
C PHE A 285 7.35 -21.65 12.98
N GLN A 286 8.60 -22.10 13.10
CA GLN A 286 8.94 -23.23 13.95
C GLN A 286 8.63 -22.94 15.43
N LYS A 287 8.26 -24.02 16.16
CA LYS A 287 8.00 -23.95 17.60
C LYS A 287 9.27 -23.49 18.33
N GLU A 288 9.12 -22.49 19.17
CA GLU A 288 10.19 -21.94 20.00
C GLU A 288 9.79 -22.02 21.49
N ASN A 289 10.64 -22.61 22.31
CA ASN A 289 10.43 -22.69 23.75
C ASN A 289 10.96 -21.41 24.44
N SER A 290 10.25 -20.30 24.27
CA SER A 290 10.55 -19.08 24.99
C SER A 290 9.81 -19.05 26.34
N LYS A 291 10.50 -18.69 27.42
CA LYS A 291 9.88 -18.49 28.76
C LYS A 291 9.04 -17.21 28.84
N ASP A 292 9.28 -16.25 27.95
CA ASP A 292 8.59 -14.97 27.91
C ASP A 292 7.14 -15.14 27.40
N VAL A 293 6.20 -14.92 28.28
CA VAL A 293 4.76 -15.09 28.02
C VAL A 293 4.25 -14.08 27.00
N PHE A 294 4.66 -12.81 27.13
CA PHE A 294 4.22 -11.75 26.23
C PHE A 294 4.70 -11.98 24.79
N TYR A 295 5.98 -12.33 24.63
CA TYR A 295 6.54 -12.67 23.32
C TYR A 295 5.82 -13.87 22.69
N ARG A 296 5.54 -14.93 23.46
CA ARG A 296 4.79 -16.12 22.93
C ARG A 296 3.39 -15.73 22.49
N LEU A 297 2.72 -14.88 23.26
CA LEU A 297 1.38 -14.41 22.93
C LEU A 297 1.40 -13.59 21.64
N LEU A 298 2.27 -12.57 21.55
CA LEU A 298 2.39 -11.73 20.36
C LEU A 298 2.78 -12.56 19.13
N LYS A 299 3.75 -13.46 19.24
CA LYS A 299 4.13 -14.36 18.14
C LYS A 299 2.95 -15.21 17.65
N LYS A 300 2.12 -15.71 18.56
CA LYS A 300 0.92 -16.48 18.20
C LYS A 300 -0.07 -15.62 17.42
N TRP A 301 -0.34 -14.39 17.88
CA TRP A 301 -1.23 -13.47 17.20
C TRP A 301 -0.71 -13.06 15.82
N MET A 302 0.59 -12.84 15.68
CA MET A 302 1.22 -12.54 14.39
C MET A 302 1.07 -13.71 13.41
N ILE A 303 1.27 -14.95 13.88
CA ILE A 303 1.07 -16.16 13.03
C ILE A 303 -0.40 -16.29 12.61
N ILE A 304 -1.34 -16.06 13.52
CA ILE A 304 -2.78 -16.12 13.20
C ILE A 304 -3.13 -15.02 12.19
N LEU A 305 -2.70 -13.78 12.42
CA LEU A 305 -2.95 -12.65 11.51
C LEU A 305 -2.39 -12.95 10.11
N PHE A 306 -1.17 -13.49 10.02
CA PHE A 306 -0.57 -13.88 8.74
C PHE A 306 -1.46 -14.85 7.97
N TRP A 307 -1.91 -15.93 8.61
CA TRP A 307 -2.73 -16.95 7.96
C TRP A 307 -4.14 -16.45 7.63
N VAL A 308 -4.75 -15.64 8.50
CA VAL A 308 -6.06 -15.02 8.23
C VAL A 308 -5.99 -14.16 6.96
N VAL A 309 -5.01 -13.28 6.87
CA VAL A 309 -4.82 -12.41 5.69
C VAL A 309 -4.57 -13.25 4.43
N LEU A 310 -3.63 -14.17 4.50
CA LEU A 310 -3.21 -14.96 3.35
C LEU A 310 -4.35 -15.85 2.82
N ILE A 311 -5.08 -16.53 3.71
CA ILE A 311 -6.17 -17.43 3.32
C ILE A 311 -7.35 -16.61 2.80
N LEU A 312 -7.77 -15.55 3.50
CA LEU A 312 -8.90 -14.72 3.09
C LEU A 312 -8.71 -14.20 1.66
N PHE A 313 -7.58 -13.54 1.39
CA PHE A 313 -7.33 -12.97 0.07
C PHE A 313 -6.95 -14.00 -1.00
N SER A 314 -6.53 -15.21 -0.60
CA SER A 314 -6.40 -16.32 -1.55
C SER A 314 -7.74 -16.88 -2.01
N ILE A 315 -8.80 -16.77 -1.20
CA ILE A 315 -10.15 -17.21 -1.54
C ILE A 315 -10.89 -16.14 -2.37
N VAL A 316 -10.73 -14.86 -2.06
CA VAL A 316 -11.37 -13.74 -2.79
C VAL A 316 -10.98 -13.78 -4.26
N LYS A 317 -11.94 -13.62 -5.17
CA LYS A 317 -11.72 -13.72 -6.63
C LYS A 317 -10.82 -12.62 -7.19
N THR A 318 -11.01 -11.39 -6.73
CA THR A 318 -10.17 -10.24 -7.13
C THR A 318 -8.77 -10.34 -6.51
N LYS A 319 -7.73 -10.29 -7.35
CA LYS A 319 -6.32 -10.41 -6.94
C LYS A 319 -5.57 -9.12 -7.20
N ILE A 320 -5.31 -8.36 -6.14
CA ILE A 320 -4.58 -7.09 -6.22
C ILE A 320 -3.41 -7.13 -5.22
N VAL A 321 -2.25 -6.64 -5.64
CA VAL A 321 -0.98 -6.74 -4.87
C VAL A 321 -1.14 -6.26 -3.42
N HIS A 322 -1.81 -5.13 -3.22
CA HIS A 322 -1.93 -4.51 -1.90
C HIS A 322 -2.94 -5.20 -0.96
N TYR A 323 -3.78 -6.14 -1.42
CA TYR A 323 -4.74 -6.83 -0.54
C TYR A 323 -4.06 -7.64 0.57
N SER A 324 -2.90 -8.23 0.29
CA SER A 324 -2.15 -8.97 1.31
C SER A 324 -1.17 -8.12 2.13
N SER A 325 -1.16 -6.80 1.95
CA SER A 325 -0.16 -5.91 2.56
C SER A 325 -0.20 -5.86 4.11
N LEU A 326 -1.34 -6.17 4.74
CA LEU A 326 -1.40 -6.33 6.20
C LEU A 326 -0.46 -7.44 6.70
N ALA A 327 -0.14 -8.44 5.87
CA ALA A 327 0.81 -9.50 6.22
C ALA A 327 2.26 -9.01 6.37
N TYR A 328 2.58 -7.78 5.97
CA TYR A 328 3.91 -7.19 6.16
C TYR A 328 4.28 -7.09 7.65
N PHE A 329 3.31 -6.78 8.52
CA PHE A 329 3.50 -6.72 9.97
C PHE A 329 3.94 -8.08 10.56
N PRO A 330 3.20 -9.15 10.38
CA PRO A 330 3.60 -10.46 10.91
C PRO A 330 4.86 -11.02 10.24
N ILE A 331 5.08 -10.83 8.93
CA ILE A 331 6.29 -11.32 8.25
C ILE A 331 7.53 -10.61 8.80
N SER A 332 7.52 -9.29 8.91
CA SER A 332 8.66 -8.53 9.45
C SER A 332 8.91 -8.83 10.93
N PHE A 333 7.85 -9.03 11.74
CA PHE A 333 7.98 -9.51 13.12
C PHE A 333 8.67 -10.88 13.19
N LEU A 334 8.23 -11.83 12.38
CA LEU A 334 8.79 -13.18 12.36
C LEU A 334 10.25 -13.16 11.86
N ALA A 335 10.58 -12.34 10.88
CA ALA A 335 11.96 -12.14 10.42
C ALA A 335 12.84 -11.58 11.55
N ALA A 336 12.37 -10.55 12.26
CA ALA A 336 13.07 -10.01 13.42
C ALA A 336 13.23 -11.05 14.53
N ALA A 337 12.19 -11.84 14.81
CA ALA A 337 12.22 -12.92 15.80
C ALA A 337 13.23 -14.01 15.45
N PHE A 338 13.31 -14.41 14.16
CA PHE A 338 14.34 -15.35 13.70
C PHE A 338 15.74 -14.79 13.92
N ILE A 339 16.02 -13.56 13.52
CA ILE A 339 17.36 -12.97 13.64
C ILE A 339 17.76 -12.77 15.10
N TYR A 340 16.83 -12.28 15.93
CA TYR A 340 17.07 -12.15 17.37
C TYR A 340 17.36 -13.51 18.04
N GLY A 341 16.57 -14.53 17.69
CA GLY A 341 16.79 -15.91 18.18
C GLY A 341 18.07 -16.53 17.65
N ALA A 342 18.44 -16.26 16.39
CA ALA A 342 19.69 -16.75 15.81
C ALA A 342 20.92 -16.09 16.42
N TRP A 343 20.85 -14.79 16.74
CA TRP A 343 21.87 -14.10 17.52
C TRP A 343 22.01 -14.70 18.92
N GLY A 344 20.91 -15.03 19.59
CA GLY A 344 20.89 -15.76 20.87
C GLY A 344 21.18 -17.25 20.77
N LYS A 345 21.67 -17.75 19.62
CA LYS A 345 22.02 -19.15 19.33
C LYS A 345 20.86 -20.16 19.40
N LYS A 346 19.61 -19.69 19.44
CA LYS A 346 18.39 -20.54 19.42
C LYS A 346 18.06 -21.07 18.03
N PHE A 347 18.38 -20.32 17.00
CA PHE A 347 18.22 -20.68 15.60
C PHE A 347 19.57 -20.70 14.88
N ARG A 348 19.66 -21.43 13.76
CA ARG A 348 20.84 -21.44 12.91
C ARG A 348 20.48 -20.96 11.51
N TRP A 349 21.34 -20.12 10.92
CA TRP A 349 21.24 -19.73 9.51
C TRP A 349 21.53 -20.95 8.63
N SER A 350 20.56 -21.38 7.84
CA SER A 350 20.68 -22.57 6.98
C SER A 350 21.24 -22.21 5.59
N LYS A 351 21.91 -23.17 4.93
CA LYS A 351 22.44 -22.98 3.58
C LYS A 351 21.33 -22.65 2.56
N TRP A 352 20.17 -23.32 2.65
CA TRP A 352 19.04 -23.10 1.78
C TRP A 352 18.50 -21.65 1.84
N MET A 353 18.55 -21.00 3.01
CA MET A 353 18.13 -19.61 3.16
C MET A 353 19.02 -18.68 2.33
N SER A 354 20.35 -18.91 2.35
CA SER A 354 21.27 -18.12 1.53
C SER A 354 21.03 -18.35 0.03
N ALA A 355 20.86 -19.62 -0.38
CA ALA A 355 20.59 -19.97 -1.76
C ALA A 355 19.26 -19.37 -2.25
N LEU A 356 18.18 -19.51 -1.47
CA LEU A 356 16.90 -18.93 -1.81
C LEU A 356 16.94 -17.39 -1.84
N THR A 357 17.71 -16.74 -0.93
CA THR A 357 17.88 -15.29 -0.94
C THR A 357 18.59 -14.83 -2.22
N ILE A 358 19.68 -15.49 -2.62
CA ILE A 358 20.37 -15.17 -3.87
C ILE A 358 19.45 -15.39 -5.07
N PHE A 359 18.74 -16.52 -5.11
CA PHE A 359 17.82 -16.83 -6.20
C PHE A 359 16.70 -15.77 -6.35
N ILE A 360 16.00 -15.42 -5.27
CA ILE A 360 14.95 -14.41 -5.31
C ILE A 360 15.53 -13.01 -5.63
N ALA A 361 16.69 -12.66 -5.06
CA ALA A 361 17.38 -11.43 -5.39
C ALA A 361 17.73 -11.35 -6.90
N SER A 362 18.15 -12.46 -7.50
CA SER A 362 18.40 -12.53 -8.95
C SER A 362 17.13 -12.29 -9.76
N LEU A 363 16.01 -12.93 -9.37
CA LEU A 363 14.72 -12.74 -10.05
C LEU A 363 14.17 -11.30 -9.90
N ILE A 364 14.52 -10.57 -8.83
CA ILE A 364 14.18 -9.16 -8.65
C ILE A 364 15.10 -8.26 -9.47
N ALA A 365 16.39 -8.53 -9.48
CA ALA A 365 17.40 -7.66 -10.10
C ALA A 365 17.47 -7.81 -11.62
N LEU A 366 17.28 -9.03 -12.15
CA LEU A 366 17.38 -9.28 -13.59
C LEU A 366 16.43 -8.42 -14.44
N PRO A 367 15.13 -8.27 -14.11
CA PRO A 367 14.25 -7.33 -14.82
C PRO A 367 14.74 -5.88 -14.77
N VAL A 368 15.25 -5.43 -13.61
CA VAL A 368 15.80 -4.08 -13.45
C VAL A 368 17.00 -3.86 -14.36
N ILE A 369 17.91 -4.86 -14.47
CA ILE A 369 19.05 -4.82 -15.39
C ILE A 369 18.58 -4.86 -16.85
N ALA A 370 17.55 -5.67 -17.14
CA ALA A 370 17.04 -5.87 -18.48
C ALA A 370 16.32 -4.63 -19.06
N LEU A 371 15.68 -3.81 -18.21
CA LEU A 371 14.90 -2.64 -18.65
C LEU A 371 15.71 -1.69 -19.53
N GLN A 372 16.98 -1.48 -19.25
CA GLN A 372 17.85 -0.62 -20.06
C GLN A 372 18.03 -1.14 -21.50
N PHE A 373 18.00 -2.47 -21.67
CA PHE A 373 18.13 -3.08 -23.00
C PHE A 373 16.86 -2.89 -23.84
N VAL A 374 15.70 -2.68 -23.22
CA VAL A 374 14.44 -2.35 -23.91
C VAL A 374 14.65 -1.07 -24.72
N GLU A 375 15.20 0.00 -24.11
CA GLU A 375 15.49 1.25 -24.81
C GLU A 375 16.47 1.04 -25.97
N LYS A 376 17.53 0.30 -25.73
CA LYS A 376 18.57 0.02 -26.77
C LYS A 376 18.01 -0.74 -27.97
N TYR A 377 17.05 -1.64 -27.75
CA TYR A 377 16.55 -2.53 -28.80
C TYR A 377 15.11 -2.21 -29.22
N LYS A 378 14.46 -1.13 -28.70
CA LYS A 378 13.07 -0.79 -28.98
C LYS A 378 12.76 -0.67 -30.48
N ASN A 379 13.66 -0.08 -31.27
CA ASN A 379 13.44 0.04 -32.71
C ASN A 379 13.42 -1.33 -33.40
N ILE A 380 14.30 -2.24 -33.02
CA ILE A 380 14.31 -3.61 -33.54
C ILE A 380 13.03 -4.37 -33.12
N ILE A 381 12.56 -4.15 -31.88
CA ILE A 381 11.32 -4.76 -31.36
C ILE A 381 10.12 -4.28 -32.19
N ILE A 382 10.08 -2.98 -32.50
CA ILE A 382 9.01 -2.35 -33.30
C ILE A 382 9.07 -2.80 -34.76
N GLU A 383 10.22 -2.71 -35.40
CA GLU A 383 10.43 -3.05 -36.82
C GLU A 383 10.17 -4.52 -37.13
N LYS A 384 10.43 -5.42 -36.18
CA LYS A 384 10.19 -6.86 -36.32
C LYS A 384 8.82 -7.33 -35.86
N ASP A 385 7.94 -6.41 -35.51
CA ASP A 385 6.57 -6.72 -35.03
C ASP A 385 6.55 -7.76 -33.88
N LEU A 386 7.52 -7.65 -32.95
CA LEU A 386 7.62 -8.60 -31.83
C LEU A 386 6.54 -8.38 -30.76
N ILE A 387 5.80 -7.28 -30.84
CA ILE A 387 4.70 -6.95 -29.94
C ILE A 387 3.44 -6.70 -30.79
N ASN A 388 2.42 -7.52 -30.59
CA ASN A 388 1.14 -7.42 -31.32
C ASN A 388 0.17 -6.35 -30.78
N ASP A 389 0.53 -5.66 -29.68
CA ASP A 389 -0.31 -4.61 -29.10
C ASP A 389 0.11 -3.23 -29.61
N ALA A 390 -0.68 -2.64 -30.48
CA ALA A 390 -0.43 -1.31 -31.06
C ALA A 390 -0.28 -0.21 -29.98
N PHE A 391 -1.00 -0.32 -28.84
CA PHE A 391 -0.86 0.63 -27.74
C PHE A 391 0.53 0.50 -27.05
N ALA A 392 1.00 -0.71 -26.83
CA ALA A 392 2.34 -0.95 -26.27
C ALA A 392 3.45 -0.48 -27.22
N VAL A 393 3.28 -0.70 -28.54
CA VAL A 393 4.21 -0.24 -29.58
C VAL A 393 4.33 1.29 -29.58
N GLU A 394 3.20 2.02 -29.55
CA GLU A 394 3.23 3.48 -29.51
C GLU A 394 3.83 4.03 -28.21
N ASN A 395 3.56 3.40 -27.08
CA ASN A 395 4.19 3.76 -25.81
C ASN A 395 5.73 3.57 -25.85
N LEU A 396 6.23 2.53 -26.50
CA LEU A 396 7.68 2.30 -26.66
C LEU A 396 8.40 3.37 -27.48
N LYS A 397 7.67 4.13 -28.33
CA LYS A 397 8.26 5.25 -29.09
C LYS A 397 8.60 6.44 -28.22
N ALA A 398 8.07 6.51 -26.98
CA ALA A 398 8.35 7.61 -26.07
C ALA A 398 9.86 7.74 -25.78
N GLU A 399 10.32 8.99 -25.64
CA GLU A 399 11.69 9.31 -25.22
C GLU A 399 11.78 9.34 -23.69
N ALA A 400 12.42 8.34 -23.11
CA ALA A 400 12.54 8.21 -21.66
C ALA A 400 13.85 8.73 -21.08
N ASN A 401 14.73 9.35 -21.92
CA ASN A 401 15.99 9.98 -21.52
C ASN A 401 16.89 9.09 -20.64
N TRP A 402 17.12 7.84 -21.09
CA TRP A 402 18.01 6.92 -20.39
C TRP A 402 19.44 7.42 -20.39
N THR A 403 20.08 7.40 -19.21
CA THR A 403 21.47 7.84 -19.05
C THR A 403 22.47 6.73 -19.34
N GLY A 404 22.03 5.47 -19.42
CA GLY A 404 22.86 4.30 -19.61
C GLY A 404 23.35 3.67 -18.31
N PHE A 405 22.98 4.21 -17.14
CA PHE A 405 23.41 3.72 -15.82
C PHE A 405 22.27 3.10 -14.99
N GLU A 406 21.06 3.04 -15.51
CA GLU A 406 19.87 2.56 -14.80
C GLU A 406 19.89 1.05 -14.47
N PHE A 407 20.82 0.29 -15.08
CA PHE A 407 21.09 -1.11 -14.71
C PHE A 407 21.88 -1.25 -13.40
N LEU A 408 22.61 -0.22 -13.00
CA LEU A 408 23.51 -0.26 -11.83
C LEU A 408 22.82 -0.67 -10.54
N PRO A 409 21.61 -0.18 -10.18
CA PRO A 409 20.91 -0.65 -8.99
C PRO A 409 20.77 -2.18 -8.96
N GLY A 410 20.40 -2.81 -10.07
CA GLY A 410 20.27 -4.26 -10.16
C GLY A 410 21.60 -5.00 -9.99
N VAL A 411 22.64 -4.55 -10.69
CA VAL A 411 23.99 -5.15 -10.61
C VAL A 411 24.58 -5.00 -9.20
N LEU A 412 24.55 -3.78 -8.64
CA LEU A 412 25.07 -3.51 -7.30
C LEU A 412 24.32 -4.28 -6.21
N PHE A 413 22.98 -4.43 -6.37
CA PHE A 413 22.18 -5.23 -5.48
C PHE A 413 22.61 -6.68 -5.45
N LEU A 414 22.78 -7.32 -6.63
CA LEU A 414 23.24 -8.71 -6.73
C LEU A 414 24.64 -8.89 -6.16
N LEU A 415 25.57 -8.02 -6.53
CA LEU A 415 26.95 -8.06 -6.02
C LEU A 415 26.96 -7.94 -4.49
N ALA A 416 26.19 -7.00 -3.92
CA ALA A 416 26.11 -6.82 -2.48
C ALA A 416 25.52 -8.07 -1.78
N ILE A 417 24.48 -8.69 -2.33
CA ILE A 417 23.90 -9.93 -1.78
C ILE A 417 24.92 -11.07 -1.80
N ILE A 418 25.67 -11.26 -2.90
CA ILE A 418 26.72 -12.27 -3.01
C ILE A 418 27.84 -12.00 -2.00
N LEU A 419 28.30 -10.75 -1.89
CA LEU A 419 29.33 -10.34 -0.94
C LEU A 419 28.90 -10.55 0.53
N ILE A 420 27.64 -10.28 0.88
CA ILE A 420 27.10 -10.53 2.23
C ILE A 420 27.25 -12.02 2.60
N PHE A 421 26.93 -12.93 1.67
CA PHE A 421 27.02 -14.37 1.97
C PHE A 421 28.42 -14.95 1.87
N SER A 422 29.31 -14.37 1.07
CA SER A 422 30.71 -14.80 0.97
C SER A 422 31.57 -14.28 2.13
N LEU A 423 31.43 -13.00 2.49
CA LEU A 423 32.31 -12.35 3.47
C LEU A 423 31.82 -12.46 4.91
N ILE A 424 30.50 -12.44 5.15
CA ILE A 424 29.96 -12.49 6.51
C ILE A 424 29.71 -13.95 6.91
N LYS A 425 30.38 -14.42 7.96
CA LYS A 425 30.26 -15.78 8.47
C LYS A 425 28.82 -16.11 8.92
N LYS A 426 28.36 -17.34 8.78
CA LYS A 426 27.00 -17.81 9.16
C LYS A 426 26.69 -17.64 10.64
N ASN A 427 27.69 -17.65 11.49
CA ASN A 427 27.56 -17.46 12.94
C ASN A 427 27.35 -16.00 13.34
N ASN A 428 27.31 -15.07 12.36
CA ASN A 428 26.97 -13.66 12.59
C ASN A 428 25.64 -13.28 11.86
N PRO A 429 24.50 -13.87 12.28
CA PRO A 429 23.21 -13.68 11.62
C PRO A 429 22.71 -12.22 11.69
N LEU A 430 23.04 -11.52 12.77
CA LEU A 430 22.67 -10.12 12.95
C LEU A 430 23.31 -9.24 11.88
N LYS A 431 24.63 -9.37 11.68
CA LYS A 431 25.36 -8.61 10.67
C LYS A 431 24.82 -8.90 9.27
N ARG A 432 24.57 -10.19 8.94
CA ARG A 432 23.94 -10.58 7.66
C ARG A 432 22.60 -9.90 7.43
N ALA A 433 21.71 -9.96 8.41
CA ALA A 433 20.37 -9.41 8.30
C ALA A 433 20.38 -7.88 8.15
N VAL A 434 21.19 -7.16 8.94
CA VAL A 434 21.29 -5.70 8.83
C VAL A 434 21.80 -5.29 7.45
N PHE A 435 22.81 -5.97 6.91
CA PHE A 435 23.31 -5.68 5.56
C PHE A 435 22.31 -6.07 4.48
N LEU A 436 21.58 -7.19 4.61
CA LEU A 436 20.53 -7.58 3.67
C LEU A 436 19.41 -6.54 3.62
N TRP A 437 18.87 -6.13 4.77
CA TRP A 437 17.82 -5.12 4.83
C TRP A 437 18.32 -3.76 4.34
N GLY A 438 19.53 -3.36 4.71
CA GLY A 438 20.14 -2.11 4.22
C GLY A 438 20.35 -2.11 2.71
N THR A 439 20.89 -3.20 2.15
CA THR A 439 21.07 -3.34 0.71
C THR A 439 19.74 -3.32 -0.05
N THR A 440 18.71 -4.02 0.47
CA THR A 440 17.37 -4.00 -0.14
C THR A 440 16.73 -2.62 -0.07
N LEU A 441 16.91 -1.90 1.05
CA LEU A 441 16.44 -0.52 1.20
C LEU A 441 17.06 0.41 0.16
N ILE A 442 18.40 0.38 0.02
CA ILE A 442 19.14 1.20 -0.95
C ILE A 442 18.70 0.83 -2.38
N PHE A 443 18.59 -0.45 -2.68
CA PHE A 443 18.11 -0.93 -3.97
C PHE A 443 16.71 -0.39 -4.29
N THR A 444 15.75 -0.57 -3.37
CA THR A 444 14.36 -0.12 -3.58
C THR A 444 14.30 1.40 -3.78
N LEU A 445 15.05 2.16 -2.97
CA LEU A 445 15.13 3.62 -3.13
C LEU A 445 15.74 4.00 -4.48
N SER A 446 16.82 3.32 -4.91
CA SER A 446 17.46 3.58 -6.21
C SER A 446 16.51 3.26 -7.38
N VAL A 447 15.74 2.17 -7.30
CA VAL A 447 14.71 1.84 -8.30
C VAL A 447 13.64 2.93 -8.36
N ILE A 448 13.14 3.39 -7.23
CA ILE A 448 12.13 4.46 -7.18
C ILE A 448 12.66 5.75 -7.82
N LEU A 449 13.90 6.12 -7.53
CA LEU A 449 14.48 7.39 -8.02
C LEU A 449 14.94 7.35 -9.48
N LEU A 450 15.46 6.22 -9.93
CA LEU A 450 16.11 6.13 -11.25
C LEU A 450 15.22 5.46 -12.31
N LEU A 451 14.45 4.42 -11.93
CA LEU A 451 13.68 3.64 -12.90
C LEU A 451 12.22 4.06 -13.00
N VAL A 452 11.56 4.34 -11.87
CA VAL A 452 10.13 4.69 -11.89
C VAL A 452 9.84 5.89 -12.80
N PRO A 453 10.65 6.99 -12.83
CA PRO A 453 10.44 8.08 -13.78
C PRO A 453 10.60 7.67 -15.24
N ARG A 454 11.46 6.67 -15.54
CA ARG A 454 11.65 6.15 -16.91
C ARG A 454 10.46 5.29 -17.34
N ILE A 455 9.98 4.42 -16.43
CA ILE A 455 8.80 3.57 -16.66
C ILE A 455 7.56 4.43 -16.88
N GLU A 456 7.43 5.51 -16.12
CA GLU A 456 6.31 6.45 -16.22
C GLU A 456 6.24 7.08 -17.62
N LYS A 457 7.39 7.41 -18.24
CA LYS A 457 7.46 7.92 -19.61
C LYS A 457 6.85 6.98 -20.66
N TYR A 458 6.99 5.66 -20.47
CA TYR A 458 6.41 4.65 -21.36
C TYR A 458 4.97 4.28 -21.01
N SER A 459 4.39 4.82 -19.97
CA SER A 459 3.04 4.42 -19.53
C SER A 459 2.02 5.55 -19.63
N GLN A 460 2.10 6.51 -18.73
CA GLN A 460 1.04 7.51 -18.56
C GLN A 460 1.48 8.96 -18.79
N ASN A 461 2.79 9.22 -18.88
CA ASN A 461 3.32 10.59 -18.93
C ASN A 461 2.75 11.40 -20.09
N ALA A 462 2.70 10.87 -21.30
CA ALA A 462 2.19 11.59 -22.47
C ALA A 462 0.73 12.01 -22.27
N LEU A 463 -0.08 11.11 -21.70
CA LEU A 463 -1.48 11.36 -21.40
C LEU A 463 -1.65 12.46 -20.33
N ILE A 464 -0.86 12.39 -19.27
CA ILE A 464 -0.91 13.37 -18.18
C ILE A 464 -0.45 14.76 -18.66
N GLU A 465 0.65 14.85 -19.40
CA GLU A 465 1.12 16.13 -19.96
C GLU A 465 0.09 16.73 -20.94
N PHE A 466 -0.59 15.88 -21.70
CA PHE A 466 -1.71 16.33 -22.52
C PHE A 466 -2.84 16.93 -21.66
N PHE A 467 -3.29 16.28 -20.59
CA PHE A 467 -4.33 16.84 -19.72
C PHE A 467 -3.90 18.13 -19.04
N LYS A 468 -2.65 18.22 -18.56
CA LYS A 468 -2.08 19.45 -18.02
C LYS A 468 -2.10 20.60 -19.03
N SER A 469 -1.85 20.30 -20.31
CA SER A 469 -1.91 21.31 -21.37
C SER A 469 -3.32 21.82 -21.65
N LYS A 470 -4.36 21.11 -21.20
CA LYS A 470 -5.77 21.46 -21.33
C LYS A 470 -6.36 22.12 -20.09
N ALA A 471 -5.65 22.07 -18.96
CA ALA A 471 -6.08 22.70 -17.72
C ALA A 471 -6.35 24.20 -17.91
N GLY A 472 -7.48 24.68 -17.36
CA GLY A 472 -7.88 26.09 -17.46
C GLY A 472 -8.43 26.54 -18.82
N GLN A 473 -8.48 25.64 -19.83
CA GLN A 473 -9.15 25.96 -21.12
C GLN A 473 -10.67 25.78 -20.99
N ASP A 474 -11.43 26.60 -21.68
CA ASP A 474 -12.89 26.50 -21.71
C ASP A 474 -13.39 25.47 -22.72
N ILE A 475 -13.03 24.20 -22.47
CA ILE A 475 -13.36 23.04 -23.29
C ILE A 475 -13.78 21.86 -22.41
N TYR A 476 -14.51 20.94 -22.99
CA TYR A 476 -14.74 19.63 -22.37
C TYR A 476 -13.66 18.64 -22.77
N VAL A 477 -13.15 17.86 -21.81
CA VAL A 477 -12.19 16.78 -22.08
C VAL A 477 -12.83 15.44 -21.66
N LYS A 478 -12.99 14.52 -22.60
CA LYS A 478 -13.69 13.24 -22.36
C LYS A 478 -12.86 12.05 -22.81
N ASN A 479 -12.64 11.11 -21.90
CA ASN A 479 -12.07 9.81 -22.25
C ASN A 479 -13.10 8.90 -22.92
N LEU A 480 -12.75 8.31 -24.06
CA LEU A 480 -13.59 7.37 -24.78
C LEU A 480 -12.95 5.97 -24.81
N TYR A 481 -13.75 4.95 -24.48
CA TYR A 481 -13.38 3.54 -24.53
C TYR A 481 -12.28 3.11 -23.55
N PHE A 482 -11.87 3.98 -22.61
CA PHE A 482 -11.01 3.65 -21.49
C PHE A 482 -11.33 4.55 -20.29
N LYS A 483 -11.00 4.09 -19.10
CA LYS A 483 -11.18 4.83 -17.84
C LYS A 483 -9.84 5.31 -17.33
N SER A 484 -9.71 6.60 -17.04
CA SER A 484 -8.60 7.22 -16.34
C SER A 484 -9.12 8.37 -15.51
N TYR A 485 -8.59 8.53 -14.31
CA TYR A 485 -8.91 9.65 -13.43
C TYR A 485 -7.95 10.84 -13.66
N ALA A 486 -6.89 10.64 -14.44
CA ALA A 486 -5.91 11.67 -14.76
C ALA A 486 -6.54 12.90 -15.44
N THR A 487 -7.58 12.69 -16.24
CA THR A 487 -8.36 13.76 -16.90
C THR A 487 -8.85 14.80 -15.90
N TYR A 488 -9.32 14.35 -14.74
CA TYR A 488 -9.94 15.23 -13.74
C TYR A 488 -8.88 15.91 -12.88
N PHE A 489 -7.92 15.15 -12.36
CA PHE A 489 -6.89 15.69 -11.47
C PHE A 489 -5.92 16.63 -12.21
N TYR A 490 -5.32 16.17 -13.31
CA TYR A 490 -4.34 16.94 -14.08
C TYR A 490 -4.96 17.93 -15.06
N GLY A 491 -6.19 17.69 -15.50
CA GLY A 491 -6.97 18.65 -16.26
C GLY A 491 -7.62 19.73 -15.39
N GLU A 492 -7.47 19.64 -14.06
CA GLU A 492 -8.05 20.57 -13.08
C GLU A 492 -9.53 20.83 -13.30
N THR A 493 -10.27 19.75 -13.66
CA THR A 493 -11.69 19.84 -14.03
C THR A 493 -12.49 20.58 -12.96
N GLN A 494 -13.33 21.52 -13.40
CA GLN A 494 -14.23 22.30 -12.56
C GLN A 494 -15.65 21.71 -12.58
N PRO A 495 -16.51 22.02 -11.58
CA PRO A 495 -17.91 21.64 -11.59
C PRO A 495 -18.58 22.09 -12.91
N PRO A 496 -19.20 21.18 -13.67
CA PRO A 496 -19.80 21.53 -14.94
C PRO A 496 -21.06 22.41 -14.74
N GLU A 497 -21.17 23.46 -15.53
CA GLU A 497 -22.38 24.28 -15.59
C GLU A 497 -23.52 23.56 -16.32
N ASN A 498 -23.17 22.81 -17.38
CA ASN A 498 -24.12 22.03 -18.16
C ASN A 498 -24.13 20.55 -17.73
N PRO A 499 -25.23 20.02 -17.16
CA PRO A 499 -25.30 18.65 -16.69
C PRO A 499 -25.22 17.61 -17.84
N ASN A 500 -25.47 18.01 -19.10
CA ASN A 500 -25.39 17.11 -20.24
C ASN A 500 -23.96 16.65 -20.56
N VAL A 501 -22.93 17.29 -19.98
CA VAL A 501 -21.51 16.87 -20.12
C VAL A 501 -21.25 15.42 -19.65
N TYR A 502 -22.11 14.89 -18.80
CA TYR A 502 -22.01 13.50 -18.37
C TYR A 502 -22.51 12.50 -19.42
N ASP A 503 -23.38 12.95 -20.33
CA ASP A 503 -23.88 12.15 -21.45
C ASP A 503 -22.86 12.15 -22.59
N THR A 504 -22.31 10.98 -22.88
CA THR A 504 -21.32 10.81 -23.95
C THR A 504 -21.94 10.97 -25.35
N ASP A 505 -23.20 10.58 -25.52
CA ASP A 505 -23.87 10.70 -26.82
C ASP A 505 -24.17 12.18 -27.11
N TRP A 506 -24.56 12.96 -26.10
CA TRP A 506 -24.70 14.41 -26.26
C TRP A 506 -23.39 15.09 -26.67
N LEU A 507 -22.26 14.69 -26.06
CA LEU A 507 -20.94 15.23 -26.42
C LEU A 507 -20.50 14.85 -27.85
N LEU A 508 -20.97 13.71 -28.37
CA LEU A 508 -20.59 13.20 -29.70
C LEU A 508 -21.49 13.71 -30.84
N THR A 509 -22.76 13.97 -30.55
CA THR A 509 -23.76 14.22 -31.60
C THR A 509 -24.79 15.29 -31.22
N GLY A 510 -24.76 15.83 -30.02
CA GLY A 510 -25.69 16.82 -29.52
C GLY A 510 -25.31 18.26 -29.90
N ASP A 511 -26.18 19.18 -29.52
CA ASP A 511 -25.91 20.63 -29.65
C ASP A 511 -25.04 21.06 -28.49
N ILE A 512 -23.71 20.96 -28.68
CA ILE A 512 -22.70 21.24 -27.67
C ILE A 512 -22.43 22.74 -27.54
N ASP A 513 -22.29 23.21 -26.30
CA ASP A 513 -22.09 24.63 -25.98
C ASP A 513 -20.60 25.04 -25.93
N LYS A 514 -19.66 24.08 -25.92
CA LYS A 514 -18.20 24.29 -25.91
C LYS A 514 -17.51 23.24 -26.75
N ASP A 515 -16.29 23.50 -27.19
CA ASP A 515 -15.45 22.50 -27.85
C ASP A 515 -15.22 21.28 -26.97
N VAL A 516 -15.22 20.10 -27.58
CA VAL A 516 -14.95 18.84 -26.89
C VAL A 516 -13.67 18.21 -27.41
N CYS A 517 -12.76 17.90 -26.50
CA CYS A 517 -11.58 17.13 -26.80
C CYS A 517 -11.74 15.67 -26.37
N PHE A 518 -11.87 14.77 -27.33
CA PHE A 518 -11.96 13.34 -27.08
C PHE A 518 -10.59 12.69 -27.02
N VAL A 519 -10.35 11.92 -25.96
CA VAL A 519 -9.11 11.16 -25.76
C VAL A 519 -9.42 9.67 -25.82
N THR A 520 -8.71 8.94 -26.67
CA THR A 520 -8.88 7.49 -26.82
C THR A 520 -7.57 6.77 -27.04
N LYS A 521 -7.56 5.45 -26.79
CA LYS A 521 -6.41 4.60 -27.13
C LYS A 521 -6.34 4.39 -28.64
N ILE A 522 -5.14 4.36 -29.21
CA ILE A 522 -4.90 4.30 -30.66
C ILE A 522 -5.67 3.15 -31.34
N HIS A 523 -5.68 1.97 -30.73
CA HIS A 523 -6.42 0.80 -31.28
C HIS A 523 -7.95 0.97 -31.24
N ARG A 524 -8.48 2.02 -30.59
CA ARG A 524 -9.92 2.35 -30.54
C ARG A 524 -10.27 3.60 -31.37
N ALA A 525 -9.27 4.31 -31.91
CA ALA A 525 -9.48 5.54 -32.66
C ALA A 525 -10.38 5.33 -33.90
N HIS A 526 -10.33 4.15 -34.52
CA HIS A 526 -11.21 3.81 -35.65
C HIS A 526 -12.71 3.89 -35.34
N ASN A 527 -13.11 3.73 -34.06
CA ASN A 527 -14.50 3.84 -33.65
C ASN A 527 -15.05 5.27 -33.74
N LEU A 528 -14.18 6.27 -33.82
CA LEU A 528 -14.55 7.68 -33.94
C LEU A 528 -14.85 8.08 -35.40
N LYS A 529 -14.35 7.33 -36.39
CA LYS A 529 -14.56 7.62 -37.82
C LYS A 529 -16.01 7.61 -38.29
N LYS A 530 -16.93 7.07 -37.48
CA LYS A 530 -18.38 7.05 -37.77
C LYS A 530 -19.07 8.38 -37.42
N TYR A 531 -18.39 9.30 -36.72
CA TYR A 531 -18.90 10.61 -36.37
C TYR A 531 -18.27 11.65 -37.30
N GLU A 532 -19.10 12.27 -38.15
CA GLU A 532 -18.63 13.18 -39.22
C GLU A 532 -18.01 14.46 -38.66
N ASP A 533 -18.46 14.92 -37.49
CA ASP A 533 -18.03 16.16 -36.85
C ASP A 533 -16.80 15.99 -35.96
N VAL A 534 -16.30 14.76 -35.76
CA VAL A 534 -15.09 14.50 -34.98
C VAL A 534 -13.85 14.52 -35.90
N LYS A 535 -13.05 15.59 -35.78
CA LYS A 535 -11.84 15.81 -36.58
C LYS A 535 -10.61 15.14 -35.94
#